data_2c12db269360ee471b858bf7d2640803
#
_entry.id   2c12db269360ee471b858bf7d2640803
#
_cell.length_a   1.000
_cell.length_b   1.000
_cell.length_c   1.000
_cell.angle_alpha   90.00
_cell.angle_beta   90.00
_cell.angle_gamma   90.00
#
_symmetry.space_group_name_H-M   'P 1'
#
loop_
_entity.id
_entity.type
_entity.pdbx_description
1 polymer ?
#
loop_
_entity_poly.entity_id
_entity_poly.type
_entity_poly.pdbx_seq_one_letter_code
_entity_poly.pdbx_strand_id
1 'polypeptide(L)'
;MMKLWEQDIPGHESVEEKFTPYMTPYLLQNETPHGAVLVLPGGGYERRADHEGDPIAMWLNSIGLSAFVVHYRVAPYRHPYPLGDAQRAVRLVRHHAKEWNIDPDRIGILGFSAGGHLAASASTHFDEGNPEAVDVVDRQSSRPNASILCYPVISFKDYYHEGSMSRLLGENPPEELRNALSLELAVKPETPPSFLWHTADDGAVPVENSLMYAKALSEQRIPFELHVFPEGRHGLGLAEEDTSVSQWTGLCAGWLQKIGFLSQAVVQGR
;
A
#
# COMPACT_ATOMS: atom_id res chain seq x y z
N MET A 1 13.03 -6.85 -12.52
CA MET A 1 13.46 -6.10 -11.31
C MET A 1 13.82 -4.69 -11.74
N MET A 2 13.26 -3.68 -11.11
CA MET A 2 13.49 -2.25 -11.38
C MET A 2 13.90 -1.58 -10.07
N LYS A 3 15.07 -0.95 -10.02
CA LYS A 3 15.53 -0.21 -8.84
C LYS A 3 14.65 1.01 -8.63
N LEU A 4 14.37 1.38 -7.39
CA LEU A 4 13.66 2.62 -7.07
C LEU A 4 14.57 3.85 -7.23
N TRP A 5 15.86 3.68 -7.02
CA TRP A 5 16.88 4.71 -7.08
C TRP A 5 18.03 4.25 -7.97
N GLU A 6 18.42 5.05 -8.94
CA GLU A 6 19.57 4.72 -9.81
C GLU A 6 20.90 5.03 -9.12
N GLN A 7 20.96 6.14 -8.38
CA GLN A 7 22.12 6.61 -7.62
C GLN A 7 21.60 7.30 -6.35
N ASP A 8 22.51 7.56 -5.40
CA ASP A 8 22.25 8.37 -4.20
C ASP A 8 21.01 7.90 -3.41
N ILE A 9 20.97 6.61 -3.05
CA ILE A 9 19.85 6.03 -2.29
C ILE A 9 19.79 6.70 -0.91
N PRO A 10 18.71 7.44 -0.58
CA PRO A 10 18.62 8.17 0.69
C PRO A 10 18.81 7.23 1.89
N GLY A 11 19.68 7.60 2.84
CA GLY A 11 19.90 6.85 4.08
C GLY A 11 20.73 5.57 3.96
N HIS A 12 21.36 5.31 2.81
CA HIS A 12 22.30 4.18 2.69
C HIS A 12 23.50 4.28 3.66
N GLU A 13 23.87 5.50 4.01
CA GLU A 13 24.95 5.78 4.99
C GLU A 13 24.54 5.49 6.44
N SER A 14 23.25 5.36 6.72
CA SER A 14 22.72 5.16 8.08
C SER A 14 22.82 3.73 8.58
N VAL A 15 23.20 2.77 7.74
CA VAL A 15 23.25 1.33 8.06
C VAL A 15 24.51 0.68 7.47
N GLU A 16 25.00 -0.36 8.15
CA GLU A 16 26.16 -1.14 7.68
C GLU A 16 25.78 -2.05 6.51
N GLU A 17 24.72 -2.85 6.65
CA GLU A 17 24.21 -3.74 5.61
C GLU A 17 23.21 -3.01 4.74
N LYS A 18 23.64 -2.70 3.50
CA LYS A 18 22.87 -1.87 2.57
C LYS A 18 21.90 -2.70 1.74
N PHE A 19 20.62 -2.35 1.79
CA PHE A 19 19.62 -2.89 0.92
C PHE A 19 19.23 -1.85 -0.15
N THR A 20 19.30 -2.25 -1.43
CA THR A 20 18.83 -1.43 -2.55
C THR A 20 17.35 -1.71 -2.82
N PRO A 21 16.43 -0.77 -2.53
CA PRO A 21 15.02 -1.00 -2.76
C PRO A 21 14.69 -1.06 -4.26
N TYR A 22 13.78 -1.96 -4.60
CA TYR A 22 13.38 -2.20 -6.00
C TYR A 22 11.91 -2.63 -6.06
N MET A 23 11.37 -2.69 -7.28
CA MET A 23 10.07 -3.29 -7.54
C MET A 23 10.15 -4.36 -8.65
N THR A 24 9.30 -5.37 -8.54
CA THR A 24 9.12 -6.42 -9.56
C THR A 24 7.85 -6.10 -10.35
N PRO A 25 7.97 -5.77 -11.66
CA PRO A 25 6.82 -5.44 -12.48
C PRO A 25 6.08 -6.71 -12.97
N TYR A 26 4.76 -6.65 -12.96
CA TYR A 26 3.81 -7.59 -13.55
C TYR A 26 2.94 -6.82 -14.55
N LEU A 27 3.51 -6.52 -15.71
CA LEU A 27 2.87 -5.67 -16.73
C LEU A 27 1.94 -6.47 -17.62
N LEU A 28 0.75 -5.93 -17.84
CA LEU A 28 -0.16 -6.43 -18.87
C LEU A 28 0.20 -5.85 -20.25
N GLN A 29 0.03 -6.68 -21.28
CA GLN A 29 0.19 -6.27 -22.67
C GLN A 29 -1.18 -5.90 -23.26
N ASN A 30 -1.73 -4.76 -22.84
CA ASN A 30 -3.04 -4.27 -23.27
C ASN A 30 -2.89 -3.20 -24.36
N GLU A 31 -3.83 -3.14 -25.30
CA GLU A 31 -3.87 -2.10 -26.34
C GLU A 31 -4.36 -0.74 -25.81
N THR A 32 -5.15 -0.75 -24.74
CA THR A 32 -5.69 0.48 -24.12
C THR A 32 -5.05 0.71 -22.76
N PRO A 33 -4.88 1.99 -22.34
CA PRO A 33 -4.39 2.32 -21.01
C PRO A 33 -5.26 1.71 -19.91
N HIS A 34 -4.61 1.10 -18.93
CA HIS A 34 -5.27 0.39 -17.82
C HIS A 34 -4.70 0.84 -16.46
N GLY A 35 -5.37 0.49 -15.38
CA GLY A 35 -4.92 0.80 -14.04
C GLY A 35 -3.72 -0.06 -13.61
N ALA A 36 -2.99 0.42 -12.62
CA ALA A 36 -1.90 -0.31 -11.99
C ALA A 36 -1.99 -0.24 -10.46
N VAL A 37 -1.47 -1.26 -9.77
CA VAL A 37 -1.43 -1.30 -8.30
C VAL A 37 -0.04 -1.69 -7.81
N LEU A 38 0.49 -0.87 -6.89
CA LEU A 38 1.71 -1.20 -6.16
C LEU A 38 1.36 -2.07 -4.96
N VAL A 39 2.03 -3.20 -4.80
CA VAL A 39 1.80 -4.17 -3.74
C VAL A 39 2.91 -4.05 -2.70
N LEU A 40 2.52 -3.79 -1.45
CA LEU A 40 3.39 -3.66 -0.29
C LEU A 40 3.15 -4.83 0.67
N PRO A 41 3.97 -5.90 0.60
CA PRO A 41 3.84 -7.03 1.51
C PRO A 41 4.01 -6.63 2.97
N GLY A 42 3.34 -7.31 3.89
CA GLY A 42 3.52 -7.15 5.33
C GLY A 42 4.82 -7.79 5.84
N GLY A 43 4.90 -7.98 7.15
CA GLY A 43 6.05 -8.58 7.83
C GLY A 43 6.63 -7.72 8.94
N GLY A 44 5.81 -6.84 9.54
CA GLY A 44 6.13 -6.09 10.76
C GLY A 44 7.30 -5.10 10.63
N TYR A 45 7.59 -4.61 9.43
CA TYR A 45 8.81 -3.84 9.11
C TYR A 45 10.13 -4.55 9.42
N GLU A 46 10.11 -5.87 9.58
CA GLU A 46 11.28 -6.72 9.76
C GLU A 46 11.66 -7.44 8.47
N ARG A 47 10.64 -7.85 7.72
CA ARG A 47 10.75 -8.58 6.47
C ARG A 47 9.62 -8.19 5.52
N ARG A 48 9.57 -8.81 4.36
CA ARG A 48 8.46 -8.77 3.42
C ARG A 48 7.94 -10.20 3.22
N ALA A 49 6.64 -10.41 3.43
CA ALA A 49 6.01 -11.72 3.37
C ALA A 49 5.76 -12.12 1.90
N ASP A 50 6.39 -13.18 1.42
CA ASP A 50 6.36 -13.57 0.01
C ASP A 50 4.93 -13.87 -0.49
N HIS A 51 4.07 -14.48 0.33
CA HIS A 51 2.68 -14.80 -0.03
C HIS A 51 1.78 -13.56 -0.18
N GLU A 52 2.22 -12.41 0.27
CA GLU A 52 1.55 -11.10 0.12
C GLU A 52 2.17 -10.27 -1.04
N GLY A 53 3.09 -10.84 -1.81
CA GLY A 53 3.77 -10.25 -2.95
C GLY A 53 3.27 -10.78 -4.28
N ASP A 54 4.04 -11.71 -4.86
CA ASP A 54 3.81 -12.26 -6.20
C ASP A 54 2.40 -12.84 -6.41
N PRO A 55 1.80 -13.63 -5.46
CA PRO A 55 0.45 -14.13 -5.64
C PRO A 55 -0.60 -13.00 -5.78
N ILE A 56 -0.43 -11.91 -5.05
CA ILE A 56 -1.30 -10.74 -5.14
C ILE A 56 -1.16 -10.03 -6.49
N ALA A 57 0.08 -9.88 -6.97
CA ALA A 57 0.33 -9.30 -8.28
C ALA A 57 -0.29 -10.14 -9.41
N MET A 58 -0.22 -11.46 -9.31
CA MET A 58 -0.85 -12.38 -10.25
C MET A 58 -2.40 -12.28 -10.21
N TRP A 59 -2.98 -12.17 -9.02
CA TRP A 59 -4.41 -11.92 -8.86
C TRP A 59 -4.82 -10.59 -9.52
N LEU A 60 -4.08 -9.49 -9.28
CA LEU A 60 -4.34 -8.19 -9.91
C LEU A 60 -4.27 -8.28 -11.44
N ASN A 61 -3.30 -9.02 -11.99
CA ASN A 61 -3.23 -9.26 -13.43
C ASN A 61 -4.46 -10.02 -13.93
N SER A 62 -4.96 -11.01 -13.18
CA SER A 62 -6.15 -11.80 -13.57
C SER A 62 -7.43 -10.98 -13.67
N ILE A 63 -7.48 -9.83 -13.00
CA ILE A 63 -8.61 -8.89 -13.06
C ILE A 63 -8.36 -7.68 -13.97
N GLY A 64 -7.24 -7.64 -14.71
CA GLY A 64 -6.96 -6.62 -15.72
C GLY A 64 -6.19 -5.39 -15.25
N LEU A 65 -5.42 -5.50 -14.18
CA LEU A 65 -4.53 -4.45 -13.67
C LEU A 65 -3.06 -4.87 -13.80
N SER A 66 -2.18 -3.97 -14.20
CA SER A 66 -0.75 -4.17 -13.98
C SER A 66 -0.43 -4.08 -12.49
N ALA A 67 0.60 -4.79 -12.06
CA ALA A 67 1.01 -4.78 -10.66
C ALA A 67 2.53 -4.61 -10.51
N PHE A 68 2.94 -4.09 -9.36
CA PHE A 68 4.35 -3.92 -9.01
C PHE A 68 4.55 -4.34 -7.55
N VAL A 69 5.27 -5.44 -7.31
CA VAL A 69 5.63 -5.82 -5.95
C VAL A 69 6.81 -4.98 -5.50
N VAL A 70 6.61 -4.17 -4.48
CA VAL A 70 7.61 -3.22 -3.98
C VAL A 70 8.41 -3.85 -2.86
N HIS A 71 9.71 -4.01 -3.09
CA HIS A 71 10.67 -4.46 -2.09
C HIS A 71 11.25 -3.22 -1.38
N TYR A 72 10.40 -2.61 -0.54
CA TYR A 72 10.75 -1.45 0.26
C TYR A 72 11.71 -1.81 1.41
N ARG A 73 12.44 -0.85 1.92
CA ARG A 73 13.36 -1.05 3.04
C ARG A 73 12.60 -1.35 4.34
N VAL A 74 13.14 -2.29 5.10
CA VAL A 74 12.67 -2.68 6.43
C VAL A 74 13.81 -2.52 7.42
N ALA A 75 13.62 -2.86 8.71
CA ALA A 75 14.70 -2.81 9.69
C ALA A 75 16.00 -3.42 9.13
N PRO A 76 17.15 -2.78 9.37
CA PRO A 76 17.42 -1.71 10.34
C PRO A 76 17.04 -0.30 9.87
N TYR A 77 16.55 -0.13 8.64
CA TYR A 77 16.03 1.15 8.17
C TYR A 77 14.73 1.53 8.90
N ARG A 78 14.63 2.80 9.27
CA ARG A 78 13.49 3.37 9.98
C ARG A 78 12.81 4.45 9.15
N HIS A 79 11.72 4.98 9.66
CA HIS A 79 11.13 6.20 9.10
C HIS A 79 12.20 7.29 8.95
N PRO A 80 12.27 8.02 7.81
CA PRO A 80 11.26 8.05 6.73
C PRO A 80 11.54 7.11 5.55
N TYR A 81 12.55 6.25 5.59
CA TYR A 81 13.04 5.53 4.42
C TYR A 81 12.01 4.58 3.78
N PRO A 82 11.26 3.74 4.52
CA PRO A 82 10.22 2.91 3.90
C PRO A 82 9.15 3.75 3.17
N LEU A 83 8.73 4.87 3.78
CA LEU A 83 7.76 5.79 3.16
C LEU A 83 8.34 6.41 1.89
N GLY A 84 9.58 6.87 1.91
CA GLY A 84 10.28 7.39 0.73
C GLY A 84 10.33 6.37 -0.41
N ASP A 85 10.55 5.08 -0.10
CA ASP A 85 10.53 4.01 -1.11
C ASP A 85 9.15 3.82 -1.72
N ALA A 86 8.09 3.81 -0.91
CA ALA A 86 6.72 3.68 -1.40
C ALA A 86 6.32 4.89 -2.27
N GLN A 87 6.64 6.10 -1.84
CA GLN A 87 6.41 7.33 -2.62
C GLN A 87 7.18 7.32 -3.93
N ARG A 88 8.46 6.91 -3.90
CA ARG A 88 9.29 6.80 -5.11
C ARG A 88 8.74 5.76 -6.07
N ALA A 89 8.24 4.63 -5.58
CA ALA A 89 7.61 3.61 -6.41
C ALA A 89 6.36 4.15 -7.13
N VAL A 90 5.49 4.90 -6.44
CA VAL A 90 4.33 5.58 -7.07
C VAL A 90 4.77 6.55 -8.15
N ARG A 91 5.78 7.39 -7.89
CA ARG A 91 6.33 8.33 -8.87
C ARG A 91 6.90 7.63 -10.09
N LEU A 92 7.65 6.53 -9.90
CA LEU A 92 8.22 5.75 -11.01
C LEU A 92 7.12 5.19 -11.91
N VAL A 93 6.07 4.59 -11.35
CA VAL A 93 4.95 4.07 -12.15
C VAL A 93 4.26 5.20 -12.91
N ARG A 94 4.04 6.35 -12.28
CA ARG A 94 3.43 7.52 -12.93
C ARG A 94 4.33 8.11 -14.02
N HIS A 95 5.64 8.16 -13.80
CA HIS A 95 6.61 8.64 -14.79
C HIS A 95 6.63 7.76 -16.05
N HIS A 96 6.61 6.43 -15.87
CA HIS A 96 6.64 5.47 -16.97
C HIS A 96 5.24 5.06 -17.47
N ALA A 97 4.17 5.69 -17.01
CA ALA A 97 2.80 5.28 -17.31
C ALA A 97 2.53 5.18 -18.81
N LYS A 98 2.99 6.15 -19.60
CA LYS A 98 2.84 6.14 -21.06
C LYS A 98 3.61 4.99 -21.71
N GLU A 99 4.82 4.69 -21.27
CA GLU A 99 5.64 3.60 -21.79
C GLU A 99 5.01 2.23 -21.52
N TRP A 100 4.40 2.07 -20.35
CA TRP A 100 3.79 0.80 -19.93
C TRP A 100 2.29 0.70 -20.21
N ASN A 101 1.77 1.65 -20.96
CA ASN A 101 0.34 1.73 -21.27
C ASN A 101 -0.56 1.73 -20.03
N ILE A 102 -0.11 2.42 -18.97
CA ILE A 102 -0.81 2.63 -17.71
C ILE A 102 -1.49 4.01 -17.76
N ASP A 103 -2.68 4.11 -17.19
CA ASP A 103 -3.36 5.39 -16.95
C ASP A 103 -2.76 6.04 -15.69
N PRO A 104 -2.11 7.21 -15.78
CA PRO A 104 -1.48 7.87 -14.64
C PRO A 104 -2.46 8.30 -13.54
N ASP A 105 -3.76 8.37 -13.85
CA ASP A 105 -4.82 8.70 -12.90
C ASP A 105 -5.47 7.44 -12.27
N ARG A 106 -4.96 6.24 -12.60
CA ARG A 106 -5.40 4.96 -12.06
C ARG A 106 -4.23 4.14 -11.49
N ILE A 107 -3.44 4.77 -10.62
CA ILE A 107 -2.34 4.13 -9.89
C ILE A 107 -2.76 3.94 -8.44
N GLY A 108 -3.05 2.71 -8.05
CA GLY A 108 -3.42 2.31 -6.70
C GLY A 108 -2.23 1.82 -5.88
N ILE A 109 -2.44 1.74 -4.57
CA ILE A 109 -1.50 1.13 -3.62
C ILE A 109 -2.25 0.10 -2.76
N LEU A 110 -1.65 -1.08 -2.59
CA LEU A 110 -2.21 -2.17 -1.80
C LEU A 110 -1.18 -2.61 -0.76
N GLY A 111 -1.60 -2.77 0.48
CA GLY A 111 -0.68 -3.22 1.52
C GLY A 111 -1.35 -4.10 2.57
N PHE A 112 -0.55 -5.01 3.13
CA PHE A 112 -0.93 -5.99 4.13
C PHE A 112 -0.25 -5.68 5.47
N SER A 113 -0.98 -5.72 6.58
CA SER A 113 -0.37 -5.60 7.92
C SER A 113 0.49 -4.32 8.05
N ALA A 114 1.79 -4.46 8.32
CA ALA A 114 2.76 -3.36 8.29
C ALA A 114 2.90 -2.72 6.89
N GLY A 115 2.77 -3.50 5.80
CA GLY A 115 2.66 -2.96 4.44
C GLY A 115 1.36 -2.17 4.23
N GLY A 116 0.29 -2.53 4.94
CA GLY A 116 -0.95 -1.75 5.03
C GLY A 116 -0.74 -0.40 5.70
N HIS A 117 0.05 -0.37 6.78
CA HIS A 117 0.49 0.89 7.41
C HIS A 117 1.29 1.75 6.41
N LEU A 118 2.21 1.14 5.66
CA LEU A 118 3.00 1.85 4.67
C LEU A 118 2.13 2.38 3.51
N ALA A 119 1.15 1.60 3.05
CA ALA A 119 0.19 2.03 2.03
C ALA A 119 -0.68 3.20 2.52
N ALA A 120 -1.19 3.13 3.75
CA ALA A 120 -1.93 4.21 4.38
C ALA A 120 -1.04 5.45 4.61
N SER A 121 0.25 5.26 5.00
CA SER A 121 1.23 6.37 5.11
C SER A 121 1.42 7.07 3.76
N ALA A 122 1.64 6.32 2.67
CA ALA A 122 1.77 6.90 1.33
C ALA A 122 0.48 7.60 0.87
N SER A 123 -0.69 7.16 1.36
CA SER A 123 -2.00 7.72 1.04
C SER A 123 -2.34 9.00 1.84
N THR A 124 -1.66 9.26 2.93
CA THR A 124 -1.91 10.42 3.81
C THR A 124 -0.77 11.44 3.80
N HIS A 125 0.47 11.00 3.58
CA HIS A 125 1.71 11.81 3.60
C HIS A 125 2.31 12.02 2.21
N PHE A 126 1.51 11.98 1.16
CA PHE A 126 1.94 12.26 -0.20
C PHE A 126 2.28 13.75 -0.41
N ASP A 127 3.00 14.02 -1.50
CA ASP A 127 3.21 15.34 -2.09
C ASP A 127 2.96 15.33 -3.60
N GLU A 128 2.81 16.52 -4.17
CA GLU A 128 2.51 16.70 -5.60
C GLU A 128 3.75 16.66 -6.51
N GLY A 129 4.91 16.33 -5.94
CA GLY A 129 6.20 16.37 -6.64
C GLY A 129 6.82 17.77 -6.69
N ASN A 130 8.08 17.83 -7.09
CA ASN A 130 8.81 19.08 -7.26
C ASN A 130 9.12 19.32 -8.76
N PRO A 131 8.44 20.25 -9.44
CA PRO A 131 8.66 20.53 -10.88
C PRO A 131 10.11 20.88 -11.23
N GLU A 132 10.87 21.43 -10.26
CA GLU A 132 12.26 21.83 -10.43
C GLU A 132 13.27 20.75 -10.02
N ALA A 133 12.79 19.54 -9.63
CA ALA A 133 13.70 18.45 -9.26
C ALA A 133 14.62 18.07 -10.42
N VAL A 134 15.89 17.81 -10.11
CA VAL A 134 16.90 17.33 -11.08
C VAL A 134 16.47 15.95 -11.60
N ASP A 135 16.10 15.06 -10.69
CA ASP A 135 15.51 13.76 -11.07
C ASP A 135 14.06 13.98 -11.56
N VAL A 136 13.83 13.65 -12.82
CA VAL A 136 12.53 13.83 -13.47
C VAL A 136 11.41 13.00 -12.83
N VAL A 137 11.75 11.90 -12.15
CA VAL A 137 10.79 11.08 -11.42
C VAL A 137 10.23 11.83 -10.21
N ASP A 138 11.05 12.63 -9.53
CA ASP A 138 10.63 13.43 -8.36
C ASP A 138 9.74 14.63 -8.74
N ARG A 139 9.56 14.88 -10.02
CA ARG A 139 8.56 15.85 -10.53
C ARG A 139 7.13 15.31 -10.51
N GLN A 140 6.96 13.99 -10.36
CA GLN A 140 5.66 13.35 -10.32
C GLN A 140 5.07 13.39 -8.92
N SER A 141 3.74 13.50 -8.82
CA SER A 141 3.02 13.34 -7.55
C SER A 141 3.23 11.92 -6.99
N SER A 142 3.46 11.83 -5.68
CA SER A 142 3.53 10.55 -4.95
C SER A 142 2.16 10.07 -4.48
N ARG A 143 1.07 10.83 -4.74
CA ARG A 143 -0.29 10.48 -4.31
C ARG A 143 -0.83 9.29 -5.07
N PRO A 144 -1.18 8.15 -4.43
CA PRO A 144 -1.94 7.09 -5.07
C PRO A 144 -3.38 7.55 -5.36
N ASN A 145 -4.01 6.97 -6.39
CA ASN A 145 -5.39 7.32 -6.76
C ASN A 145 -6.44 6.47 -6.03
N ALA A 146 -6.01 5.35 -5.42
CA ALA A 146 -6.81 4.50 -4.54
C ALA A 146 -5.90 3.74 -3.57
N SER A 147 -6.41 3.37 -2.38
CA SER A 147 -5.71 2.49 -1.45
C SER A 147 -6.51 1.24 -1.11
N ILE A 148 -5.82 0.11 -0.98
CA ILE A 148 -6.37 -1.19 -0.58
C ILE A 148 -5.60 -1.65 0.65
N LEU A 149 -6.26 -1.71 1.79
CA LEU A 149 -5.66 -1.94 3.09
C LEU A 149 -6.17 -3.26 3.68
N CYS A 150 -5.28 -4.24 3.73
CA CYS A 150 -5.60 -5.61 4.14
C CYS A 150 -5.10 -5.83 5.58
N TYR A 151 -6.00 -6.03 6.54
CA TYR A 151 -5.70 -6.15 7.98
C TYR A 151 -4.56 -5.20 8.43
N PRO A 152 -4.68 -3.90 8.09
CA PRO A 152 -3.56 -2.97 8.21
C PRO A 152 -3.25 -2.65 9.68
N VAL A 153 -1.97 -2.47 10.00
CA VAL A 153 -1.59 -1.61 11.11
C VAL A 153 -1.93 -0.17 10.70
N ILE A 154 -2.53 0.60 11.58
CA ILE A 154 -2.93 1.99 11.32
C ILE A 154 -2.39 2.93 12.41
N SER A 155 -2.68 2.63 13.66
CA SER A 155 -2.30 3.46 14.78
C SER A 155 -0.99 2.99 15.42
N PHE A 156 -0.19 3.95 15.85
CA PHE A 156 0.91 3.74 16.77
C PHE A 156 0.63 4.35 18.15
N LYS A 157 -0.62 4.74 18.38
CA LYS A 157 -1.11 5.29 19.63
C LYS A 157 -2.01 4.28 20.34
N ASP A 158 -3.13 3.92 19.74
CA ASP A 158 -4.13 3.01 20.29
C ASP A 158 -4.18 1.71 19.50
N TYR A 159 -4.34 0.57 20.15
CA TYR A 159 -4.40 -0.76 19.49
C TYR A 159 -3.19 -1.06 18.59
N TYR A 160 -2.03 -0.52 18.90
CA TYR A 160 -0.85 -0.60 18.05
C TYR A 160 -0.17 -1.98 18.07
N HIS A 161 0.40 -2.35 16.94
CA HIS A 161 1.28 -3.50 16.85
C HIS A 161 2.72 -3.10 17.25
N GLU A 162 3.14 -3.47 18.46
CA GLU A 162 4.40 -3.03 19.08
C GLU A 162 5.62 -3.32 18.19
N GLY A 163 5.69 -4.53 17.62
CA GLY A 163 6.82 -4.91 16.75
C GLY A 163 6.95 -4.04 15.50
N SER A 164 5.84 -3.64 14.87
CA SER A 164 5.87 -2.72 13.72
C SER A 164 6.30 -1.32 14.14
N MET A 165 5.80 -0.84 15.26
CA MET A 165 6.15 0.48 15.76
C MET A 165 7.63 0.57 16.13
N SER A 166 8.14 -0.36 16.93
CA SER A 166 9.55 -0.33 17.40
C SER A 166 10.54 -0.48 16.25
N ARG A 167 10.24 -1.32 15.24
CA ARG A 167 11.11 -1.47 14.07
C ARG A 167 11.12 -0.24 13.18
N LEU A 168 9.97 0.39 12.99
CA LEU A 168 9.87 1.58 12.13
C LEU A 168 10.36 2.85 12.83
N LEU A 169 10.07 3.02 14.14
CA LEU A 169 10.32 4.28 14.86
C LEU A 169 11.46 4.17 15.89
N GLY A 170 11.83 2.98 16.30
CA GLY A 170 12.74 2.72 17.42
C GLY A 170 12.00 2.37 18.70
N GLU A 171 12.75 1.98 19.74
CA GLU A 171 12.20 1.44 21.00
C GLU A 171 11.37 2.47 21.80
N ASN A 172 11.76 3.73 21.80
CA ASN A 172 11.08 4.79 22.57
C ASN A 172 10.86 6.03 21.66
N PRO A 173 9.98 5.94 20.68
CA PRO A 173 9.77 7.05 19.77
C PRO A 173 9.08 8.23 20.47
N PRO A 174 9.43 9.48 20.09
CA PRO A 174 8.72 10.65 20.56
C PRO A 174 7.22 10.56 20.28
N GLU A 175 6.39 11.12 21.17
CA GLU A 175 4.94 11.09 21.02
C GLU A 175 4.50 11.78 19.71
N GLU A 176 5.14 12.88 19.32
CA GLU A 176 4.87 13.59 18.08
C GLU A 176 5.05 12.69 16.86
N LEU A 177 6.10 11.86 16.84
CA LEU A 177 6.35 10.91 15.74
C LEU A 177 5.33 9.76 15.74
N ARG A 178 4.96 9.27 16.92
CA ARG A 178 3.88 8.27 17.06
C ARG A 178 2.55 8.83 16.55
N ASN A 179 2.21 10.06 16.91
CA ASN A 179 0.98 10.72 16.46
C ASN A 179 1.03 10.98 14.95
N ALA A 180 2.14 11.44 14.40
CA ALA A 180 2.30 11.69 12.97
C ALA A 180 2.13 10.42 12.12
N LEU A 181 2.49 9.25 12.66
CA LEU A 181 2.38 7.96 12.00
C LEU A 181 1.26 7.07 12.59
N SER A 182 0.33 7.67 13.31
CA SER A 182 -1.01 7.15 13.60
C SER A 182 -1.96 7.67 12.52
N LEU A 183 -2.23 6.83 11.53
CA LEU A 183 -2.71 7.30 10.23
C LEU A 183 -4.19 7.68 10.24
N GLU A 184 -4.94 7.24 11.24
CA GLU A 184 -6.29 7.73 11.53
C GLU A 184 -6.30 9.23 11.86
N LEU A 185 -5.18 9.76 12.36
CA LEU A 185 -5.00 11.18 12.64
C LEU A 185 -4.51 11.99 11.43
N ALA A 186 -4.00 11.31 10.40
CA ALA A 186 -3.39 11.91 9.22
C ALA A 186 -4.34 11.99 8.00
N VAL A 187 -5.54 11.44 8.10
CA VAL A 187 -6.56 11.50 7.03
C VAL A 187 -6.97 12.94 6.77
N LYS A 188 -6.92 13.36 5.51
CA LYS A 188 -7.21 14.71 5.03
C LYS A 188 -8.11 14.65 3.80
N PRO A 189 -8.77 15.75 3.37
CA PRO A 189 -9.70 15.75 2.24
C PRO A 189 -9.14 15.18 0.93
N GLU A 190 -7.81 15.26 0.73
CA GLU A 190 -7.13 14.77 -0.46
C GLU A 190 -6.70 13.29 -0.34
N THR A 191 -6.91 12.64 0.81
CA THR A 191 -6.66 11.19 0.96
C THR A 191 -7.47 10.41 -0.08
N PRO A 192 -6.89 9.42 -0.79
CA PRO A 192 -7.60 8.71 -1.84
C PRO A 192 -8.74 7.83 -1.31
N PRO A 193 -9.72 7.46 -2.16
CA PRO A 193 -10.71 6.43 -1.84
C PRO A 193 -10.04 5.15 -1.38
N SER A 194 -10.64 4.45 -0.40
CA SER A 194 -10.01 3.32 0.27
C SER A 194 -10.92 2.10 0.35
N PHE A 195 -10.35 0.92 0.06
CA PHE A 195 -10.96 -0.37 0.37
C PHE A 195 -10.21 -0.98 1.56
N LEU A 196 -10.95 -1.48 2.56
CA LEU A 196 -10.38 -2.10 3.75
C LEU A 196 -11.02 -3.47 3.99
N TRP A 197 -10.23 -4.41 4.48
CA TRP A 197 -10.77 -5.63 5.07
C TRP A 197 -9.95 -6.11 6.26
N HIS A 198 -10.61 -6.81 7.20
CA HIS A 198 -10.03 -7.33 8.42
C HIS A 198 -10.81 -8.54 8.90
N THR A 199 -10.25 -9.32 9.83
CA THR A 199 -10.98 -10.34 10.60
C THR A 199 -11.18 -9.84 12.03
N ALA A 200 -12.34 -10.11 12.60
CA ALA A 200 -12.72 -9.55 13.90
C ALA A 200 -11.93 -10.13 15.08
N ASP A 201 -11.40 -11.36 14.88
CA ASP A 201 -10.61 -12.10 15.86
C ASP A 201 -9.10 -12.11 15.57
N ASP A 202 -8.62 -11.18 14.72
CA ASP A 202 -7.18 -11.05 14.43
C ASP A 202 -6.39 -10.86 15.73
N GLY A 203 -5.59 -11.86 16.08
CA GLY A 203 -4.81 -11.91 17.33
C GLY A 203 -3.51 -11.11 17.30
N ALA A 204 -3.10 -10.55 16.15
CA ALA A 204 -1.86 -9.80 16.01
C ALA A 204 -2.09 -8.30 15.81
N VAL A 205 -3.00 -7.94 14.94
CA VAL A 205 -3.40 -6.54 14.67
C VAL A 205 -4.88 -6.39 14.96
N PRO A 206 -5.26 -5.71 16.05
CA PRO A 206 -6.67 -5.55 16.41
C PRO A 206 -7.49 -4.87 15.30
N VAL A 207 -8.72 -5.38 15.05
CA VAL A 207 -9.64 -4.87 14.02
C VAL A 207 -9.95 -3.37 14.16
N GLU A 208 -9.78 -2.85 15.36
CA GLU A 208 -9.94 -1.42 15.69
C GLU A 208 -9.05 -0.54 14.79
N ASN A 209 -7.90 -1.02 14.33
CA ASN A 209 -7.08 -0.29 13.37
C ASN A 209 -7.88 0.06 12.10
N SER A 210 -8.55 -0.89 11.48
CA SER A 210 -9.39 -0.66 10.31
C SER A 210 -10.62 0.20 10.63
N LEU A 211 -11.24 -0.01 11.79
CA LEU A 211 -12.40 0.77 12.23
C LEU A 211 -12.05 2.24 12.46
N MET A 212 -10.90 2.54 13.10
CA MET A 212 -10.43 3.91 13.32
C MET A 212 -10.13 4.63 12.00
N TYR A 213 -9.48 3.96 11.06
CA TYR A 213 -9.18 4.57 9.76
C TYR A 213 -10.46 4.81 8.95
N ALA A 214 -11.38 3.86 8.91
CA ALA A 214 -12.68 4.01 8.26
C ALA A 214 -13.51 5.17 8.88
N LYS A 215 -13.47 5.31 10.21
CA LYS A 215 -14.09 6.46 10.90
C LYS A 215 -13.49 7.78 10.45
N ALA A 216 -12.15 7.88 10.37
CA ALA A 216 -11.47 9.09 9.92
C ALA A 216 -11.79 9.43 8.45
N LEU A 217 -11.84 8.43 7.56
CA LEU A 217 -12.29 8.61 6.18
C LEU A 217 -13.72 9.15 6.11
N SER A 218 -14.64 8.60 6.93
CA SER A 218 -16.03 9.06 7.01
C SER A 218 -16.13 10.52 7.46
N GLU A 219 -15.37 10.91 8.48
CA GLU A 219 -15.33 12.29 8.99
C GLU A 219 -14.84 13.28 7.93
N GLN A 220 -13.91 12.88 7.08
CA GLN A 220 -13.42 13.66 5.94
C GLN A 220 -14.27 13.50 4.66
N ARG A 221 -15.36 12.70 4.70
CA ARG A 221 -16.26 12.41 3.57
C ARG A 221 -15.53 11.75 2.37
N ILE A 222 -14.49 10.99 2.64
CA ILE A 222 -13.77 10.25 1.61
C ILE A 222 -14.50 8.94 1.35
N PRO A 223 -14.75 8.55 0.09
CA PRO A 223 -15.37 7.27 -0.23
C PRO A 223 -14.52 6.10 0.26
N PHE A 224 -15.14 5.15 0.95
CA PHE A 224 -14.48 3.91 1.37
C PHE A 224 -15.45 2.74 1.38
N GLU A 225 -14.89 1.54 1.39
CA GLU A 225 -15.61 0.30 1.62
C GLU A 225 -14.82 -0.51 2.66
N LEU A 226 -15.50 -1.02 3.70
CA LEU A 226 -14.91 -1.80 4.78
C LEU A 226 -15.64 -3.13 4.93
N HIS A 227 -14.89 -4.24 4.92
CA HIS A 227 -15.38 -5.58 5.20
C HIS A 227 -14.70 -6.15 6.44
N VAL A 228 -15.49 -6.60 7.41
CA VAL A 228 -15.01 -7.29 8.60
C VAL A 228 -15.55 -8.70 8.57
N PHE A 229 -14.68 -9.69 8.42
CA PHE A 229 -15.02 -11.10 8.51
C PHE A 229 -15.00 -11.55 9.99
N PRO A 230 -15.90 -12.44 10.41
CA PRO A 230 -16.01 -12.81 11.83
C PRO A 230 -14.76 -13.50 12.39
N GLU A 231 -14.09 -14.33 11.58
CA GLU A 231 -12.98 -15.17 12.02
C GLU A 231 -11.88 -15.21 10.96
N GLY A 232 -10.62 -15.36 11.39
CA GLY A 232 -9.47 -15.60 10.54
C GLY A 232 -8.16 -15.12 11.17
N ARG A 233 -7.11 -15.96 11.07
CA ARG A 233 -5.79 -15.58 11.58
C ARG A 233 -5.22 -14.36 10.87
N HIS A 234 -4.27 -13.68 11.48
CA HIS A 234 -3.49 -12.64 10.82
C HIS A 234 -2.65 -13.18 9.65
N GLY A 235 -2.46 -12.38 8.59
CA GLY A 235 -1.54 -12.71 7.50
C GLY A 235 -2.10 -13.73 6.50
N LEU A 236 -3.37 -13.63 6.14
CA LEU A 236 -4.04 -14.57 5.22
C LEU A 236 -3.70 -14.37 3.73
N GLY A 237 -3.23 -13.19 3.33
CA GLY A 237 -2.98 -12.90 1.90
C GLY A 237 -4.24 -13.06 1.06
N LEU A 238 -4.22 -13.93 0.03
CA LEU A 238 -5.41 -14.26 -0.77
C LEU A 238 -6.47 -15.05 0.00
N ALA A 239 -6.11 -15.62 1.15
CA ALA A 239 -7.01 -16.45 1.97
C ALA A 239 -7.61 -17.66 1.22
N GLU A 240 -6.87 -18.29 0.31
CA GLU A 240 -7.38 -19.34 -0.59
C GLU A 240 -7.97 -20.54 0.15
N GLU A 241 -7.48 -20.83 1.35
CA GLU A 241 -7.97 -21.94 2.19
C GLU A 241 -9.21 -21.56 3.03
N ASP A 242 -9.59 -20.28 3.07
CA ASP A 242 -10.75 -19.78 3.80
C ASP A 242 -11.83 -19.26 2.86
N THR A 243 -12.89 -20.02 2.68
CA THR A 243 -13.98 -19.72 1.75
C THR A 243 -14.78 -18.47 2.09
N SER A 244 -14.74 -18.01 3.35
CA SER A 244 -15.38 -16.77 3.78
C SER A 244 -14.48 -15.57 3.48
N VAL A 245 -13.24 -15.61 3.99
CA VAL A 245 -12.32 -14.47 3.86
C VAL A 245 -11.84 -14.28 2.43
N SER A 246 -11.63 -15.36 1.64
CA SER A 246 -11.20 -15.26 0.23
C SER A 246 -12.13 -14.43 -0.66
N GLN A 247 -13.39 -14.23 -0.24
CA GLN A 247 -14.34 -13.36 -0.93
C GLN A 247 -13.87 -11.88 -1.00
N TRP A 248 -12.92 -11.48 -0.16
CA TRP A 248 -12.38 -10.12 -0.19
C TRP A 248 -11.84 -9.73 -1.57
N THR A 249 -11.27 -10.68 -2.32
CA THR A 249 -10.73 -10.45 -3.66
C THR A 249 -11.81 -10.05 -4.66
N GLY A 250 -12.97 -10.73 -4.63
CA GLY A 250 -14.14 -10.39 -5.45
C GLY A 250 -14.79 -9.07 -5.05
N LEU A 251 -14.89 -8.80 -3.74
CA LEU A 251 -15.41 -7.55 -3.21
C LEU A 251 -14.51 -6.37 -3.61
N CYS A 252 -13.19 -6.53 -3.51
CA CYS A 252 -12.21 -5.53 -3.92
C CYS A 252 -12.28 -5.28 -5.44
N ALA A 253 -12.37 -6.33 -6.27
CA ALA A 253 -12.51 -6.17 -7.72
C ALA A 253 -13.79 -5.40 -8.08
N GLY A 254 -14.92 -5.70 -7.42
CA GLY A 254 -16.18 -4.95 -7.59
C GLY A 254 -16.05 -3.49 -7.18
N TRP A 255 -15.36 -3.20 -6.09
CA TRP A 255 -15.09 -1.83 -5.66
C TRP A 255 -14.17 -1.09 -6.64
N LEU A 256 -13.09 -1.72 -7.12
CA LEU A 256 -12.18 -1.15 -8.13
C LEU A 256 -12.92 -0.83 -9.43
N GLN A 257 -13.88 -1.68 -9.84
CA GLN A 257 -14.73 -1.39 -10.99
C GLN A 257 -15.62 -0.17 -10.73
N LYS A 258 -16.24 -0.09 -9.57
CA LYS A 258 -17.13 1.01 -9.16
C LYS A 258 -16.43 2.37 -9.16
N ILE A 259 -15.14 2.41 -8.79
CA ILE A 259 -14.33 3.65 -8.80
C ILE A 259 -13.60 3.89 -10.13
N GLY A 260 -13.82 3.06 -11.16
CA GLY A 260 -13.28 3.25 -12.51
C GLY A 260 -11.85 2.75 -12.73
N PHE A 261 -11.27 1.97 -11.79
CA PHE A 261 -9.95 1.35 -11.98
C PHE A 261 -10.00 0.19 -12.99
N LEU A 262 -11.09 -0.56 -13.03
CA LEU A 262 -11.31 -1.64 -13.98
C LEU A 262 -12.28 -1.21 -15.10
N SER A 263 -12.00 -1.63 -16.33
CA SER A 263 -12.95 -1.46 -17.44
C SER A 263 -14.13 -2.43 -17.28
N GLN A 264 -15.33 -2.02 -17.73
CA GLN A 264 -16.56 -2.83 -17.59
C GLN A 264 -16.51 -4.20 -18.32
N ALA A 265 -15.57 -4.41 -19.24
CA ALA A 265 -15.51 -5.60 -20.07
C ALA A 265 -14.95 -6.85 -19.35
N VAL A 266 -14.24 -6.71 -18.24
CA VAL A 266 -13.51 -7.82 -17.56
C VAL A 266 -14.43 -8.71 -16.69
N VAL A 267 -15.58 -8.22 -16.26
CA VAL A 267 -16.46 -8.92 -15.29
C VAL A 267 -17.52 -9.82 -15.95
N GLN A 268 -17.72 -9.76 -17.27
CA GLN A 268 -18.75 -10.55 -17.97
C GLN A 268 -18.29 -11.94 -18.44
N GLY A 269 -17.09 -12.37 -18.12
CA GLY A 269 -16.45 -13.61 -18.61
C GLY A 269 -16.26 -14.72 -17.55
N ARG A 270 -17.21 -14.92 -16.62
CA ARG A 270 -17.27 -16.17 -15.79
C ARG A 270 -18.69 -16.62 -15.61
#